data_c16c38a3304e9622bf378ce4fd5ea3ea
#
_entry.id   c16c38a3304e9622bf378ce4fd5ea3ea
#
_cell.length_a   1.000
_cell.length_b   1.000
_cell.length_c   1.000
_cell.angle_alpha   90.00
_cell.angle_beta   90.00
_cell.angle_gamma   90.00
#
_symmetry.space_group_name_H-M   'P 1'
#
loop_
_entity.id
_entity.type
_entity.pdbx_description
1 polymer ?
#
loop_
_entity_poly.entity_id
_entity_poly.type
_entity_poly.pdbx_seq_one_letter_code
_entity_poly.pdbx_strand_id
1 'polypeptide(L)'
;INYMKLKINNDKKAISRSISQDKINEFISKLPFKLTIDQLKAEEDIIKDLNSTKRMNRLLQGDVGSGKTVIAFIASYGNFLAGYQTAMMVPTEILANQHYLNAKELFKDEKMKIELLTSSTSKKKKEEIYEKLESGEIDLIIGTQSLIQEQIKYKNLGLVITDEQHRFGVNQR
;
A
#
# COMPACT_ATOMS: atom_id res chain seq x y z
N ILE A 1 -9.78 -2.64 17.70
CA ILE A 1 -10.22 -2.40 16.32
C ILE A 1 -9.00 -2.10 15.46
N ASN A 2 -8.90 -2.79 14.36
CA ASN A 2 -7.82 -2.58 13.40
C ASN A 2 -8.28 -1.67 12.28
N TYR A 3 -7.42 -0.79 11.83
CA TYR A 3 -7.73 0.04 10.68
C TYR A 3 -6.49 0.31 9.84
N MET A 4 -6.72 0.64 8.59
CA MET A 4 -5.67 1.08 7.67
C MET A 4 -5.93 2.51 7.26
N LYS A 5 -4.89 3.28 7.22
CA LYS A 5 -4.94 4.68 6.82
C LYS A 5 -4.26 4.82 5.47
N LEU A 6 -5.01 5.34 4.50
CA LEU A 6 -4.49 5.59 3.16
C LEU A 6 -4.34 7.09 2.97
N LYS A 7 -3.17 7.51 2.58
CA LYS A 7 -2.85 8.92 2.43
C LYS A 7 -2.10 9.15 1.12
N ILE A 8 -2.57 10.10 0.34
CA ILE A 8 -1.86 10.54 -0.86
C ILE A 8 -0.68 11.40 -0.43
N ASN A 9 0.49 11.06 -0.94
CA ASN A 9 1.70 11.81 -0.66
C ASN A 9 1.81 12.97 -1.65
N ASN A 10 1.59 14.18 -1.16
CA ASN A 10 1.60 15.40 -1.98
C ASN A 10 2.62 16.39 -1.47
N ASP A 11 3.87 15.96 -1.32
CA ASP A 11 4.87 16.80 -0.68
C ASP A 11 5.16 18.11 -1.41
N LYS A 12 5.16 18.11 -2.73
CA LYS A 12 5.60 19.27 -3.50
C LYS A 12 4.60 19.78 -4.52
N LYS A 13 3.83 18.90 -5.13
CA LYS A 13 2.86 19.25 -6.17
C LYS A 13 1.65 18.35 -6.04
N ALA A 14 0.51 18.87 -6.46
CA ALA A 14 -0.68 18.04 -6.58
C ALA A 14 -0.38 16.94 -7.61
N ILE A 15 -0.58 15.68 -7.19
CA ILE A 15 -0.40 14.55 -8.07
C ILE A 15 -1.67 14.36 -8.88
N SER A 16 -1.51 14.31 -10.20
CA SER A 16 -2.62 14.02 -11.10
C SER A 16 -2.52 12.59 -11.57
N ARG A 17 -3.60 11.83 -11.42
CA ARG A 17 -3.67 10.45 -11.87
C ARG A 17 -4.87 10.25 -12.76
N SER A 18 -4.73 9.37 -13.73
CA SER A 18 -5.81 8.98 -14.60
C SER A 18 -5.87 7.45 -14.62
N ILE A 19 -6.43 6.88 -13.58
CA ILE A 19 -6.52 5.44 -13.41
C ILE A 19 -7.80 4.94 -14.08
N SER A 20 -7.67 3.97 -14.98
CA SER A 20 -8.81 3.37 -15.65
C SER A 20 -9.54 2.40 -14.71
N GLN A 21 -10.81 2.66 -14.48
CA GLN A 21 -11.64 1.75 -13.68
C GLN A 21 -11.74 0.37 -14.34
N ASP A 22 -11.70 0.33 -15.67
CA ASP A 22 -11.76 -0.94 -16.40
C ASP A 22 -10.56 -1.82 -16.10
N LYS A 23 -9.37 -1.24 -15.98
CA LYS A 23 -8.17 -1.99 -15.61
C LYS A 23 -8.25 -2.50 -14.18
N ILE A 24 -8.79 -1.69 -13.29
CA ILE A 24 -9.00 -2.09 -11.90
C ILE A 24 -10.02 -3.23 -11.84
N ASN A 25 -11.11 -3.13 -12.58
CA ASN A 25 -12.14 -4.18 -12.64
C ASN A 25 -11.58 -5.48 -13.21
N GLU A 26 -10.72 -5.38 -14.22
CA GLU A 26 -10.05 -6.55 -14.80
C GLU A 26 -9.19 -7.24 -13.74
N PHE A 27 -8.42 -6.47 -12.98
CA PHE A 27 -7.62 -7.03 -11.90
C PHE A 27 -8.50 -7.70 -10.84
N ILE A 28 -9.59 -7.05 -10.44
CA ILE A 28 -10.53 -7.60 -9.46
C ILE A 28 -11.12 -8.91 -9.95
N SER A 29 -11.41 -9.03 -11.24
CA SER A 29 -11.99 -10.24 -11.81
C SER A 29 -11.04 -11.43 -11.74
N LYS A 30 -9.75 -11.19 -11.64
CA LYS A 30 -8.73 -12.24 -11.54
C LYS A 30 -8.47 -12.69 -10.11
N LEU A 31 -9.07 -12.04 -9.12
CA LEU A 31 -8.90 -12.44 -7.72
C LEU A 31 -9.49 -13.82 -7.48
N PRO A 32 -8.88 -14.61 -6.58
CA PRO A 32 -9.39 -15.96 -6.27
C PRO A 32 -10.66 -15.95 -5.41
N PHE A 33 -11.21 -14.80 -5.14
CA PHE A 33 -12.42 -14.62 -4.34
C PHE A 33 -13.18 -13.42 -4.88
N LYS A 34 -14.45 -13.29 -4.46
CA LYS A 34 -15.29 -12.16 -4.86
C LYS A 34 -15.31 -11.11 -3.76
N LEU A 35 -15.21 -9.85 -4.16
CA LEU A 35 -15.35 -8.75 -3.22
C LEU A 35 -16.84 -8.57 -2.86
N THR A 36 -17.09 -8.20 -1.60
CA THR A 36 -18.44 -7.84 -1.17
C THR A 36 -18.86 -6.51 -1.80
N ILE A 37 -20.13 -6.19 -1.73
CA ILE A 37 -20.65 -4.91 -2.22
C ILE A 37 -19.96 -3.75 -1.51
N ASP A 38 -19.77 -3.86 -0.20
CA ASP A 38 -19.10 -2.82 0.58
C ASP A 38 -17.64 -2.66 0.16
N GLN A 39 -16.95 -3.75 -0.12
CA GLN A 39 -15.57 -3.70 -0.60
C GLN A 39 -15.48 -3.05 -1.97
N LEU A 40 -16.40 -3.40 -2.88
CA LEU A 40 -16.42 -2.80 -4.22
C LEU A 40 -16.67 -1.29 -4.14
N LYS A 41 -17.56 -0.88 -3.25
CA LYS A 41 -17.85 0.54 -3.05
C LYS A 41 -16.64 1.27 -2.49
N ALA A 42 -15.98 0.68 -1.50
CA ALA A 42 -14.77 1.27 -0.92
C ALA A 42 -13.67 1.41 -1.96
N GLU A 43 -13.48 0.40 -2.78
CA GLU A 43 -12.49 0.41 -3.86
C GLU A 43 -12.79 1.53 -4.86
N GLU A 44 -14.04 1.65 -5.31
CA GLU A 44 -14.44 2.70 -6.26
C GLU A 44 -14.19 4.09 -5.68
N ASP A 45 -14.52 4.29 -4.41
CA ASP A 45 -14.30 5.57 -3.75
C ASP A 45 -12.82 5.93 -3.66
N ILE A 46 -11.98 4.93 -3.38
CA ILE A 46 -10.53 5.12 -3.29
C ILE A 46 -9.96 5.47 -4.67
N ILE A 47 -10.36 4.76 -5.71
CA ILE A 47 -9.89 5.06 -7.07
C ILE A 47 -10.33 6.46 -7.49
N LYS A 48 -11.54 6.86 -7.16
CA LYS A 48 -12.00 8.23 -7.39
C LYS A 48 -11.11 9.24 -6.68
N ASP A 49 -10.79 8.98 -5.41
CA ASP A 49 -9.92 9.86 -4.64
C ASP A 49 -8.52 9.95 -5.26
N LEU A 50 -7.98 8.81 -5.71
CA LEU A 50 -6.67 8.79 -6.35
C LEU A 50 -6.66 9.58 -7.67
N ASN A 51 -7.75 9.53 -8.41
CA ASN A 51 -7.88 10.29 -9.67
C ASN A 51 -8.17 11.78 -9.43
N SER A 52 -8.54 12.13 -8.22
CA SER A 52 -8.80 13.51 -7.83
C SER A 52 -7.49 14.23 -7.53
N THR A 53 -7.47 15.55 -7.70
CA THR A 53 -6.32 16.37 -7.29
C THR A 53 -6.36 16.70 -5.80
N LYS A 54 -7.42 16.29 -5.10
CA LYS A 54 -7.58 16.57 -3.67
C LYS A 54 -6.76 15.58 -2.84
N ARG A 55 -6.41 16.02 -1.63
CA ARG A 55 -5.74 15.14 -0.69
C ARG A 55 -6.69 14.06 -0.20
N MET A 56 -6.20 12.85 -0.14
CA MET A 56 -6.95 11.74 0.45
C MET A 56 -6.39 11.42 1.83
N ASN A 57 -7.29 11.22 2.77
CA ASN A 57 -6.93 10.72 4.10
C ASN A 57 -8.08 9.82 4.53
N ARG A 58 -8.04 8.59 4.08
CA ARG A 58 -9.16 7.65 4.22
C ARG A 58 -8.81 6.51 5.17
N LEU A 59 -9.75 6.18 6.04
CA LEU A 59 -9.61 5.06 6.96
C LEU A 59 -10.41 3.87 6.46
N LEU A 60 -9.78 2.71 6.43
CA LEU A 60 -10.44 1.43 6.19
C LEU A 60 -10.50 0.69 7.52
N GLN A 61 -11.69 0.50 8.04
CA GLN A 61 -11.90 -0.17 9.31
C GLN A 61 -12.33 -1.62 9.09
N GLY A 62 -11.98 -2.46 10.02
CA GLY A 62 -12.38 -3.85 9.99
C GLY A 62 -11.48 -4.72 10.83
N ASP A 63 -12.00 -5.89 11.18
CA ASP A 63 -11.24 -6.89 11.91
C ASP A 63 -10.28 -7.61 10.97
N VAL A 64 -9.38 -8.39 11.55
CA VAL A 64 -8.49 -9.25 10.79
C VAL A 64 -9.35 -10.16 9.91
N GLY A 65 -9.04 -10.19 8.63
CA GLY A 65 -9.80 -10.99 7.68
C GLY A 65 -11.01 -10.31 7.08
N SER A 66 -11.26 -9.04 7.42
CA SER A 66 -12.42 -8.30 6.89
C SER A 66 -12.25 -7.84 5.45
N GLY A 67 -11.08 -8.06 4.86
CA GLY A 67 -10.83 -7.67 3.48
C GLY A 67 -10.30 -6.26 3.30
N LYS A 68 -9.99 -5.54 4.38
CA LYS A 68 -9.41 -4.20 4.27
C LYS A 68 -8.05 -4.23 3.56
N THR A 69 -7.29 -5.31 3.77
CA THR A 69 -5.97 -5.46 3.16
C THR A 69 -6.07 -5.57 1.64
N VAL A 70 -7.04 -6.31 1.13
CA VAL A 70 -7.20 -6.44 -0.32
C VAL A 70 -7.57 -5.09 -0.94
N ILE A 71 -8.37 -4.29 -0.26
CA ILE A 71 -8.73 -2.94 -0.73
C ILE A 71 -7.49 -2.07 -0.80
N ALA A 72 -6.62 -2.14 0.22
CA ALA A 72 -5.37 -1.40 0.22
C ALA A 72 -4.46 -1.84 -0.93
N PHE A 73 -4.40 -3.14 -1.23
CA PHE A 73 -3.63 -3.65 -2.35
C PHE A 73 -4.19 -3.19 -3.70
N ILE A 74 -5.51 -3.14 -3.83
CA ILE A 74 -6.13 -2.62 -5.06
C ILE A 74 -5.77 -1.14 -5.24
N ALA A 75 -5.78 -0.36 -4.16
CA ALA A 75 -5.34 1.03 -4.20
C ALA A 75 -3.88 1.14 -4.65
N SER A 76 -3.02 0.26 -4.12
CA SER A 76 -1.60 0.21 -4.51
C SER A 76 -1.45 -0.09 -6.00
N TYR A 77 -2.26 -1.01 -6.50
CA TYR A 77 -2.24 -1.37 -7.91
C TYR A 77 -2.65 -0.20 -8.79
N GLY A 78 -3.71 0.52 -8.41
CA GLY A 78 -4.13 1.72 -9.12
C GLY A 78 -3.04 2.78 -9.13
N ASN A 79 -2.40 2.98 -8.00
CA ASN A 79 -1.28 3.92 -7.88
C ASN A 79 -0.11 3.51 -8.78
N PHE A 80 0.18 2.22 -8.85
CA PHE A 80 1.20 1.67 -9.74
C PHE A 80 0.84 1.92 -11.22
N LEU A 81 -0.40 1.71 -11.60
CA LEU A 81 -0.84 1.96 -12.98
C LEU A 81 -0.66 3.43 -13.37
N ALA A 82 -0.75 4.31 -12.40
CA ALA A 82 -0.54 5.74 -12.62
C ALA A 82 0.94 6.15 -12.62
N GLY A 83 1.85 5.20 -12.38
CA GLY A 83 3.28 5.47 -12.39
C GLY A 83 3.88 5.88 -11.06
N TYR A 84 3.19 5.64 -9.95
CA TYR A 84 3.64 6.04 -8.62
C TYR A 84 3.93 4.84 -7.74
N GLN A 85 4.79 5.08 -6.75
CA GLN A 85 5.16 4.08 -5.76
C GLN A 85 4.25 4.14 -4.55
N THR A 86 4.11 3.00 -3.86
CA THR A 86 3.33 2.89 -2.64
C THR A 86 4.20 2.36 -1.51
N ALA A 87 4.06 2.94 -0.32
CA ALA A 87 4.69 2.44 0.90
C ALA A 87 3.61 1.97 1.86
N MET A 88 3.71 0.72 2.32
CA MET A 88 2.80 0.15 3.30
C MET A 88 3.56 -0.13 4.60
N MET A 89 3.18 0.54 5.67
CA MET A 89 3.83 0.41 6.96
C MET A 89 2.91 -0.33 7.93
N VAL A 90 3.48 -1.33 8.60
CA VAL A 90 2.74 -2.16 9.56
C VAL A 90 3.48 -2.19 10.90
N PRO A 91 2.80 -2.54 12.00
CA PRO A 91 3.42 -2.42 13.33
C PRO A 91 4.44 -3.50 13.67
N THR A 92 4.41 -4.67 13.02
CA THR A 92 5.32 -5.76 13.37
C THR A 92 5.91 -6.43 12.14
N GLU A 93 7.08 -7.06 12.33
CA GLU A 93 7.72 -7.82 11.26
C GLU A 93 6.87 -8.99 10.80
N ILE A 94 6.16 -9.64 11.73
CA ILE A 94 5.29 -10.77 11.39
C ILE A 94 4.21 -10.33 10.41
N LEU A 95 3.55 -9.20 10.70
CA LEU A 95 2.55 -8.64 9.80
C LEU A 95 3.16 -8.21 8.47
N ALA A 96 4.34 -7.60 8.51
CA ALA A 96 5.01 -7.20 7.29
C ALA A 96 5.30 -8.39 6.39
N ASN A 97 5.78 -9.50 6.96
CA ASN A 97 6.02 -10.72 6.21
C ASN A 97 4.74 -11.29 5.61
N GLN A 98 3.67 -11.32 6.39
CA GLN A 98 2.37 -11.82 5.93
C GLN A 98 1.84 -10.99 4.75
N HIS A 99 1.88 -9.67 4.88
CA HIS A 99 1.43 -8.79 3.80
C HIS A 99 2.30 -8.92 2.56
N TYR A 100 3.60 -9.08 2.76
CA TYR A 100 4.52 -9.26 1.63
C TYR A 100 4.20 -10.53 0.86
N LEU A 101 4.01 -11.66 1.56
CA LEU A 101 3.67 -12.92 0.91
C LEU A 101 2.32 -12.85 0.21
N ASN A 102 1.34 -12.22 0.85
CA ASN A 102 0.02 -12.03 0.25
C ASN A 102 0.10 -11.16 -1.00
N ALA A 103 0.87 -10.09 -0.95
CA ALA A 103 1.05 -9.20 -2.10
C ALA A 103 1.76 -9.91 -3.25
N LYS A 104 2.79 -10.69 -2.95
CA LYS A 104 3.50 -11.46 -3.97
C LYS A 104 2.57 -12.43 -4.69
N GLU A 105 1.70 -13.09 -3.94
CA GLU A 105 0.73 -14.01 -4.53
C GLU A 105 -0.33 -13.26 -5.34
N LEU A 106 -0.85 -12.17 -4.79
CA LEU A 106 -1.90 -11.41 -5.42
C LEU A 106 -1.45 -10.78 -6.74
N PHE A 107 -0.22 -10.31 -6.80
CA PHE A 107 0.31 -9.60 -7.96
C PHE A 107 1.27 -10.45 -8.80
N LYS A 108 1.23 -11.77 -8.64
CA LYS A 108 2.17 -12.66 -9.35
C LYS A 108 2.12 -12.54 -10.87
N ASP A 109 0.95 -12.21 -11.41
CA ASP A 109 0.77 -12.08 -12.86
C ASP A 109 0.89 -10.63 -13.33
N GLU A 110 1.24 -9.72 -12.43
CA GLU A 110 1.39 -8.30 -12.73
C GLU A 110 2.88 -7.92 -12.76
N LYS A 111 3.18 -6.82 -13.41
CA LYS A 111 4.56 -6.34 -13.52
C LYS A 111 5.03 -5.57 -12.29
N MET A 112 4.19 -5.49 -11.29
CA MET A 112 4.46 -4.73 -10.09
C MET A 112 5.60 -5.35 -9.29
N LYS A 113 6.58 -4.54 -8.92
CA LYS A 113 7.75 -4.97 -8.14
C LYS A 113 7.49 -4.69 -6.67
N ILE A 114 7.52 -5.74 -5.86
CA ILE A 114 7.19 -5.67 -4.44
C ILE A 114 8.41 -6.08 -3.62
N GLU A 115 8.68 -5.34 -2.56
CA GLU A 115 9.81 -5.64 -1.68
C GLU A 115 9.44 -5.49 -0.22
N LEU A 116 10.22 -6.13 0.65
CA LEU A 116 10.01 -6.15 2.09
C LEU A 116 11.22 -5.53 2.78
N LEU A 117 10.96 -4.59 3.70
CA LEU A 117 12.02 -3.93 4.46
C LEU A 117 11.66 -3.93 5.95
N THR A 118 12.46 -4.64 6.75
CA THR A 118 12.29 -4.69 8.20
C THR A 118 13.64 -4.53 8.88
N SER A 119 13.64 -4.51 10.19
CA SER A 119 14.89 -4.43 10.94
C SER A 119 15.77 -5.68 10.75
N SER A 120 15.16 -6.81 10.38
CA SER A 120 15.88 -8.05 10.11
C SER A 120 16.50 -8.12 8.72
N THR A 121 16.20 -7.17 7.84
CA THR A 121 16.78 -7.12 6.51
C THR A 121 18.27 -6.85 6.62
N SER A 122 19.10 -7.62 5.90
CA SER A 122 20.54 -7.45 5.93
C SER A 122 20.96 -6.07 5.42
N LYS A 123 22.12 -5.59 5.87
CA LYS A 123 22.61 -4.28 5.45
C LYS A 123 22.77 -4.19 3.93
N LYS A 124 23.32 -5.24 3.33
CA LYS A 124 23.50 -5.30 1.87
C LYS A 124 22.14 -5.22 1.15
N LYS A 125 21.16 -5.97 1.63
CA LYS A 125 19.84 -5.96 1.03
C LYS A 125 19.14 -4.62 1.22
N LYS A 126 19.33 -3.97 2.38
CA LYS A 126 18.79 -2.64 2.63
C LYS A 126 19.31 -1.63 1.61
N GLU A 127 20.61 -1.68 1.34
CA GLU A 127 21.22 -0.77 0.36
C GLU A 127 20.66 -0.98 -1.04
N GLU A 128 20.46 -2.23 -1.44
CA GLU A 128 19.83 -2.56 -2.72
C GLU A 128 18.41 -2.00 -2.79
N ILE A 129 17.63 -2.16 -1.71
CA ILE A 129 16.25 -1.67 -1.64
C ILE A 129 16.24 -0.15 -1.75
N TYR A 130 17.12 0.52 -1.03
CA TYR A 130 17.20 2.00 -1.08
C TYR A 130 17.47 2.49 -2.50
N GLU A 131 18.41 1.85 -3.20
CA GLU A 131 18.72 2.20 -4.58
C GLU A 131 17.53 1.98 -5.50
N LYS A 132 16.82 0.87 -5.33
CA LYS A 132 15.67 0.53 -6.17
C LYS A 132 14.46 1.42 -5.88
N LEU A 133 14.31 1.90 -4.66
CA LEU A 133 13.27 2.87 -4.33
C LEU A 133 13.57 4.22 -5.00
N GLU A 134 14.82 4.65 -4.96
CA GLU A 134 15.22 5.90 -5.56
C GLU A 134 15.16 5.86 -7.08
N SER A 135 15.46 4.72 -7.69
CA SER A 135 15.41 4.55 -9.14
C SER A 135 13.99 4.32 -9.67
N GLY A 136 13.06 3.97 -8.79
CA GLY A 136 11.69 3.67 -9.18
C GLY A 136 11.46 2.22 -9.58
N GLU A 137 12.43 1.34 -9.35
CA GLU A 137 12.28 -0.08 -9.68
C GLU A 137 11.36 -0.82 -8.72
N ILE A 138 11.16 -0.33 -7.50
CA ILE A 138 10.22 -0.92 -6.56
C ILE A 138 8.92 -0.12 -6.61
N ASP A 139 7.81 -0.80 -6.81
CA ASP A 139 6.49 -0.18 -6.92
C ASP A 139 5.72 -0.21 -5.61
N LEU A 140 5.91 -1.25 -4.81
CA LEU A 140 5.29 -1.39 -3.49
C LEU A 140 6.34 -1.86 -2.49
N ILE A 141 6.59 -1.07 -1.47
CA ILE A 141 7.46 -1.46 -0.37
C ILE A 141 6.60 -1.69 0.87
N ILE A 142 6.78 -2.85 1.50
CA ILE A 142 6.09 -3.22 2.71
C ILE A 142 7.12 -3.33 3.82
N GLY A 143 6.84 -2.73 4.95
CA GLY A 143 7.78 -2.78 6.05
C GLY A 143 7.21 -2.27 7.35
N THR A 144 8.07 -2.20 8.33
CA THR A 144 7.76 -1.67 9.64
C THR A 144 8.21 -0.21 9.72
N GLN A 145 8.49 0.27 10.91
CA GLN A 145 8.98 1.64 11.11
C GLN A 145 10.30 1.90 10.40
N SER A 146 11.00 0.85 9.94
CA SER A 146 12.21 1.03 9.12
C SER A 146 11.94 1.81 7.84
N LEU A 147 10.69 1.93 7.43
CA LEU A 147 10.34 2.76 6.26
C LEU A 147 10.42 4.26 6.55
N ILE A 148 10.46 4.65 7.84
CA ILE A 148 10.56 6.06 8.23
C ILE A 148 12.02 6.37 8.55
N GLN A 149 12.88 6.35 7.55
CA GLN A 149 14.28 6.71 7.73
C GLN A 149 14.67 7.75 6.70
N GLU A 150 15.47 8.72 7.13
CA GLU A 150 15.83 9.85 6.29
C GLU A 150 16.63 9.45 5.04
N GLN A 151 17.38 8.35 5.12
CA GLN A 151 18.16 7.89 3.97
C GLN A 151 17.30 7.24 2.89
N ILE A 152 16.02 6.97 3.17
CA ILE A 152 15.14 6.39 2.16
C ILE A 152 14.58 7.49 1.26
N LYS A 153 14.87 7.39 -0.02
CA LYS A 153 14.38 8.33 -1.02
C LYS A 153 13.57 7.56 -2.06
N TYR A 154 12.45 8.10 -2.41
CA TYR A 154 11.55 7.51 -3.40
C TYR A 154 11.56 8.35 -4.66
N LYS A 155 11.53 7.70 -5.80
CA LYS A 155 11.43 8.42 -7.07
C LYS A 155 10.07 9.11 -7.21
N ASN A 156 8.99 8.37 -6.97
CA ASN A 156 7.62 8.85 -7.17
C ASN A 156 6.68 8.25 -6.12
N LEU A 157 6.91 8.52 -4.85
CA LEU A 157 6.01 8.02 -3.80
C LEU A 157 4.69 8.78 -3.86
N GLY A 158 3.60 8.07 -4.16
CA GLY A 158 2.29 8.68 -4.33
C GLY A 158 1.24 8.25 -3.32
N LEU A 159 1.45 7.14 -2.63
CA LEU A 159 0.47 6.60 -1.69
C LEU A 159 1.18 6.01 -0.48
N VAL A 160 0.72 6.35 0.70
CA VAL A 160 1.22 5.78 1.96
C VAL A 160 0.07 5.08 2.66
N ILE A 161 0.28 3.81 2.98
CA ILE A 161 -0.69 2.99 3.71
C ILE A 161 -0.09 2.65 5.06
N THR A 162 -0.83 2.91 6.13
CA THR A 162 -0.40 2.56 7.48
C THR A 162 -1.42 1.61 8.07
N ASP A 163 -0.98 0.41 8.42
CA ASP A 163 -1.81 -0.57 9.11
C ASP A 163 -1.61 -0.36 10.60
N GLU A 164 -2.65 0.12 11.28
CA GLU A 164 -2.58 0.41 12.69
C GLU A 164 -3.46 -0.55 13.47
N GLN A 165 -2.91 -1.11 14.55
CA GLN A 165 -3.67 -1.90 15.49
C GLN A 165 -3.97 -1.05 16.70
N HIS A 166 -5.25 -0.84 16.95
CA HIS A 166 -5.66 -0.16 18.15
C HIS A 166 -5.67 -1.17 19.29
N ARG A 167 -4.71 -1.08 20.19
CA ARG A 167 -4.63 -1.95 21.35
C ARG A 167 -5.44 -1.35 22.48
N PHE A 168 -6.59 -1.92 22.68
CA PHE A 168 -7.47 -1.47 23.74
C PHE A 168 -6.82 -1.66 25.11
N GLY A 169 -6.84 -0.63 25.91
CA GLY A 169 -6.31 -0.68 27.27
C GLY A 169 -4.81 -0.54 27.41
N VAL A 170 -4.08 -0.62 26.30
CA VAL A 170 -2.62 -0.62 26.37
C VAL A 170 -2.06 0.79 26.28
N ASN A 171 -2.69 1.64 25.55
CA ASN A 171 -2.14 2.95 25.24
C ASN A 171 -2.86 4.10 25.87
N GLN A 172 -3.54 3.83 26.91
CA GLN A 172 -4.09 4.91 27.70
C GLN A 172 -3.01 5.61 28.47
N ARG A 173 -1.86 5.09 28.43
CA ARG A 173 -0.72 5.70 29.05
C ARG A 173 0.00 6.65 28.14
#